data_fc5a74b7b1d6da8c9b54178e068b93aa
#
_entry.id   fc5a74b7b1d6da8c9b54178e068b93aa
#
_cell.length_a   1.000
_cell.length_b   1.000
_cell.length_c   1.000
_cell.angle_alpha   90.00
_cell.angle_beta   90.00
_cell.angle_gamma   90.00
#
_symmetry.space_group_name_H-M   'P 1'
#
loop_
_entity.id
_entity.type
_entity.pdbx_description
1 polymer ?
#
loop_
_entity_poly.entity_id
_entity_poly.type
_entity_poly.pdbx_seq_one_letter_code
_entity_poly.pdbx_strand_id
1 'polypeptide(L)'
;SNGRKASLGRMPLRMYKSTGDSLRIITNSKGEALAMTSSDPNENNQVTLMVRSSVDDDWQVAFQAESFDSFFNPLVFLADDKTLVGLSTIETDTDAVATYNIDTKKHTVLAAHEMVDVEPILHEVRGQVQEVIGAEYEYKDLSATYFSEVKNTDEQRILASLRQAFKGSVVSITSSTYDGSKMIVAVGGINQPTAYYLFNKNKKELA
;
A
#
# COMPACT_ATOMS: atom_id res chain seq x y z
N SER A 1 31.65 11.00 8.24
CA SER A 1 30.43 10.20 7.98
C SER A 1 30.61 9.46 6.69
N ASN A 2 30.94 8.17 6.78
CA ASN A 2 31.00 7.28 5.63
C ASN A 2 29.58 6.95 5.20
N GLY A 3 29.04 7.74 4.27
CA GLY A 3 27.82 7.37 3.56
C GLY A 3 28.09 6.07 2.78
N ARG A 4 27.60 4.95 3.26
CA ARG A 4 27.52 3.73 2.46
C ARG A 4 26.65 4.06 1.26
N LYS A 5 27.23 4.12 0.07
CA LYS A 5 26.47 4.10 -1.18
C LYS A 5 25.66 2.82 -1.15
N ALA A 6 24.34 2.92 -1.07
CA ALA A 6 23.46 1.78 -1.25
C ALA A 6 23.75 1.25 -2.67
N SER A 7 24.35 0.07 -2.76
CA SER A 7 24.52 -0.59 -4.04
C SER A 7 23.16 -1.11 -4.45
N LEU A 8 22.56 -0.50 -5.45
CA LEU A 8 21.30 -0.95 -6.05
C LEU A 8 21.47 -2.27 -6.83
N GLY A 9 22.62 -2.93 -6.69
CA GLY A 9 22.96 -4.13 -7.44
C GLY A 9 23.26 -3.83 -8.90
N ARG A 10 23.35 -4.86 -9.73
CA ARG A 10 23.51 -4.72 -11.18
C ARG A 10 22.17 -4.40 -11.83
N MET A 11 21.70 -3.18 -11.69
CA MET A 11 20.59 -2.72 -12.51
C MET A 11 21.04 -2.65 -13.97
N PRO A 12 20.20 -3.03 -14.94
CA PRO A 12 20.49 -2.76 -16.35
C PRO A 12 20.79 -1.27 -16.54
N LEU A 13 21.90 -0.94 -17.17
CA LEU A 13 22.37 0.44 -17.33
C LEU A 13 21.35 1.37 -18.03
N ARG A 14 20.36 0.83 -18.71
CA ARG A 14 19.23 1.54 -19.31
C ARG A 14 18.39 2.31 -18.31
N MET A 15 18.15 1.74 -17.13
CA MET A 15 17.28 2.36 -16.11
C MET A 15 17.89 3.62 -15.50
N TYR A 16 19.19 3.85 -15.68
CA TYR A 16 19.86 5.03 -15.12
C TYR A 16 20.07 6.16 -16.13
N LYS A 17 19.75 5.96 -17.42
CA LYS A 17 20.16 6.87 -18.48
C LYS A 17 19.08 7.78 -19.03
N SER A 18 17.82 7.58 -18.72
CA SER A 18 16.80 8.44 -19.28
C SER A 18 16.54 9.64 -18.36
N THR A 19 16.70 10.80 -18.93
CA THR A 19 16.33 12.08 -18.31
C THR A 19 14.80 12.19 -18.35
N GLY A 20 14.13 11.78 -17.30
CA GLY A 20 12.68 11.83 -17.19
C GLY A 20 12.03 10.58 -16.62
N ASP A 21 12.79 9.51 -16.36
CA ASP A 21 12.27 8.31 -15.74
C ASP A 21 11.90 8.59 -14.28
N SER A 22 10.74 8.14 -13.89
CA SER A 22 10.41 8.04 -12.48
C SER A 22 10.88 6.68 -11.95
N LEU A 23 11.57 6.70 -10.82
CA LEU A 23 12.01 5.50 -10.11
C LEU A 23 11.48 5.53 -8.69
N ARG A 24 10.73 4.51 -8.31
CA ARG A 24 10.29 4.30 -6.93
C ARG A 24 10.87 3.01 -6.39
N ILE A 25 11.57 3.10 -5.26
CA ILE A 25 12.14 1.95 -4.55
C ILE A 25 11.25 1.61 -3.37
N ILE A 26 10.94 0.32 -3.20
CA ILE A 26 10.18 -0.21 -2.08
C ILE A 26 11.11 -1.11 -1.28
N THR A 27 11.24 -0.79 0.02
CA THR A 27 12.10 -1.52 0.95
C THR A 27 11.26 -2.42 1.86
N ASN A 28 11.86 -3.52 2.29
CA ASN A 28 11.29 -4.38 3.32
C ASN A 28 11.51 -3.79 4.73
N SER A 29 11.13 -4.52 5.78
CA SER A 29 11.25 -4.09 7.19
C SER A 29 12.69 -3.81 7.63
N LYS A 30 13.67 -4.38 6.94
CA LYS A 30 15.11 -4.20 7.21
C LYS A 30 15.72 -3.04 6.44
N GLY A 31 14.93 -2.32 5.62
CA GLY A 31 15.42 -1.27 4.74
C GLY A 31 16.15 -1.81 3.50
N GLU A 32 16.01 -3.07 3.17
CA GLU A 32 16.56 -3.70 1.98
C GLU A 32 15.66 -3.39 0.77
N ALA A 33 16.24 -2.87 -0.32
CA ALA A 33 15.53 -2.61 -1.56
C ALA A 33 15.27 -3.93 -2.30
N LEU A 34 14.06 -4.46 -2.22
CA LEU A 34 13.67 -5.73 -2.84
C LEU A 34 12.66 -5.58 -3.98
N ALA A 35 12.05 -4.41 -4.11
CA ALA A 35 11.18 -4.09 -5.24
C ALA A 35 11.43 -2.66 -5.73
N MET A 36 11.22 -2.42 -7.01
CA MET A 36 11.24 -1.09 -7.59
C MET A 36 10.33 -0.99 -8.81
N THR A 37 9.71 0.16 -8.99
CA THR A 37 8.99 0.50 -10.20
C THR A 37 9.72 1.60 -10.95
N SER A 38 9.69 1.54 -12.27
CA SER A 38 10.17 2.60 -13.14
C SER A 38 9.16 2.86 -14.24
N SER A 39 9.11 4.09 -14.75
CA SER A 39 8.40 4.42 -15.98
C SER A 39 9.36 5.07 -16.98
N ASP A 40 9.29 4.66 -18.24
CA ASP A 40 10.08 5.25 -19.32
C ASP A 40 9.16 6.02 -20.29
N PRO A 41 9.20 7.35 -20.25
CA PRO A 41 8.37 8.18 -21.11
C PRO A 41 8.78 8.07 -22.61
N ASN A 42 9.96 7.56 -22.91
CA ASN A 42 10.44 7.40 -24.29
C ASN A 42 10.01 6.06 -24.92
N GLU A 43 9.54 5.12 -24.09
CA GLU A 43 9.03 3.81 -24.52
C GLU A 43 7.51 3.72 -24.23
N ASN A 44 6.71 4.61 -24.79
CA ASN A 44 5.23 4.65 -24.61
C ASN A 44 4.78 4.72 -23.15
N ASN A 45 5.56 5.39 -22.29
CA ASN A 45 5.36 5.40 -20.84
C ASN A 45 5.29 3.97 -20.25
N GLN A 46 6.14 3.08 -20.75
CA GLN A 46 6.23 1.72 -20.24
C GLN A 46 6.55 1.73 -18.74
N VAL A 47 5.72 1.04 -17.95
CA VAL A 47 5.90 0.84 -16.52
C VAL A 47 6.45 -0.55 -16.27
N THR A 48 7.48 -0.65 -15.43
CA THR A 48 8.12 -1.93 -15.10
C THR A 48 8.23 -2.07 -13.59
N LEU A 49 7.76 -3.19 -13.05
CA LEU A 49 8.05 -3.65 -11.70
C LEU A 49 9.18 -4.68 -11.74
N MET A 50 10.26 -4.39 -11.06
CA MET A 50 11.35 -5.32 -10.84
C MET A 50 11.41 -5.73 -9.37
N VAL A 51 11.73 -7.00 -9.13
CA VAL A 51 11.87 -7.58 -7.79
C VAL A 51 13.13 -8.43 -7.69
N ARG A 52 13.58 -8.66 -6.46
CA ARG A 52 14.63 -9.63 -6.13
C ARG A 52 14.39 -10.24 -4.76
N SER A 53 14.77 -11.49 -4.56
CA SER A 53 14.52 -12.22 -3.30
C SER A 53 15.46 -11.80 -2.17
N SER A 54 16.65 -11.31 -2.52
CA SER A 54 17.63 -10.76 -1.56
C SER A 54 18.44 -9.61 -2.19
N VAL A 55 19.20 -8.89 -1.37
CA VAL A 55 20.05 -7.79 -1.85
C VAL A 55 21.22 -8.26 -2.72
N ASP A 56 21.57 -9.53 -2.60
CA ASP A 56 22.67 -10.15 -3.37
C ASP A 56 22.20 -10.73 -4.71
N ASP A 57 20.88 -10.84 -4.91
CA ASP A 57 20.30 -11.37 -6.13
C ASP A 57 20.19 -10.31 -7.23
N ASP A 58 20.21 -10.76 -8.48
CA ASP A 58 19.93 -9.92 -9.65
C ASP A 58 18.43 -9.54 -9.71
N TRP A 59 18.15 -8.35 -10.20
CA TRP A 59 16.80 -7.88 -10.41
C TRP A 59 16.09 -8.66 -11.53
N GLN A 60 14.85 -9.05 -11.28
CA GLN A 60 13.99 -9.73 -12.25
C GLN A 60 12.75 -8.90 -12.52
N VAL A 61 12.31 -8.86 -13.79
CA VAL A 61 11.05 -8.24 -14.17
C VAL A 61 9.90 -9.12 -13.65
N ALA A 62 9.06 -8.52 -12.79
CA ALA A 62 7.83 -9.16 -12.31
C ALA A 62 6.64 -8.81 -13.20
N PHE A 63 6.48 -7.53 -13.51
CA PHE A 63 5.44 -7.01 -14.40
C PHE A 63 6.02 -5.93 -15.30
N GLN A 64 5.51 -5.85 -16.51
CA GLN A 64 5.83 -4.79 -17.48
C GLN A 64 4.58 -4.53 -18.33
N ALA A 65 4.20 -3.27 -18.45
CA ALA A 65 3.03 -2.85 -19.19
C ALA A 65 3.27 -1.50 -19.87
N GLU A 66 2.62 -1.23 -20.98
CA GLU A 66 2.53 0.12 -21.53
C GLU A 66 1.55 0.95 -20.67
N SER A 67 1.64 2.27 -20.77
CA SER A 67 0.72 3.17 -20.05
C SER A 67 -0.73 2.79 -20.35
N PHE A 68 -1.54 2.66 -19.31
CA PHE A 68 -2.96 2.25 -19.32
C PHE A 68 -3.23 0.76 -19.53
N ASP A 69 -2.20 -0.08 -19.71
CA ASP A 69 -2.39 -1.53 -19.67
C ASP A 69 -2.46 -2.05 -18.23
N SER A 70 -2.90 -3.31 -18.11
CA SER A 70 -3.03 -3.97 -16.81
C SER A 70 -1.68 -4.09 -16.09
N PHE A 71 -1.61 -3.57 -14.86
CA PHE A 71 -0.39 -3.53 -14.08
C PHE A 71 -0.66 -3.77 -12.59
N PHE A 72 0.35 -4.29 -11.86
CA PHE A 72 0.36 -4.32 -10.41
C PHE A 72 1.27 -3.21 -9.88
N ASN A 73 0.69 -2.22 -9.23
CA ASN A 73 1.38 -1.09 -8.61
C ASN A 73 1.63 -1.36 -7.12
N PRO A 74 2.83 -1.76 -6.71
CA PRO A 74 3.12 -2.11 -5.33
C PRO A 74 3.11 -0.87 -4.43
N LEU A 75 2.59 -0.99 -3.22
CA LEU A 75 2.58 0.05 -2.19
C LEU A 75 3.67 -0.18 -1.15
N VAL A 76 3.69 -1.36 -0.54
CA VAL A 76 4.55 -1.68 0.61
C VAL A 76 4.73 -3.20 0.74
N PHE A 77 5.82 -3.64 1.41
CA PHE A 77 5.97 -5.02 1.85
C PHE A 77 5.17 -5.29 3.13
N LEU A 78 4.58 -6.47 3.22
CA LEU A 78 4.05 -7.00 4.46
C LEU A 78 5.20 -7.48 5.39
N ALA A 79 4.86 -7.80 6.64
CA ALA A 79 5.82 -8.21 7.67
C ALA A 79 6.61 -9.49 7.37
N ASP A 80 6.19 -10.26 6.38
CA ASP A 80 6.93 -11.43 5.91
C ASP A 80 8.15 -11.07 5.05
N ASP A 81 8.35 -9.78 4.73
CA ASP A 81 9.40 -9.24 3.86
C ASP A 81 9.44 -9.83 2.44
N LYS A 82 8.37 -10.52 2.02
CA LYS A 82 8.25 -11.24 0.74
C LYS A 82 7.00 -10.90 -0.04
N THR A 83 5.95 -10.48 0.64
CA THR A 83 4.68 -10.18 0.02
C THR A 83 4.49 -8.67 -0.10
N LEU A 84 4.36 -8.19 -1.33
CA LEU A 84 3.95 -6.82 -1.64
C LEU A 84 2.43 -6.75 -1.60
N VAL A 85 1.88 -5.71 -0.99
CA VAL A 85 0.50 -5.28 -1.20
C VAL A 85 0.50 -4.08 -2.13
N GLY A 86 -0.50 -4.00 -3.00
CA GLY A 86 -0.61 -2.93 -3.97
C GLY A 86 -1.98 -2.86 -4.61
N LEU A 87 -2.07 -1.98 -5.61
CA LEU A 87 -3.23 -1.81 -6.46
C LEU A 87 -2.98 -2.52 -7.79
N SER A 88 -4.00 -3.17 -8.33
CA SER A 88 -3.88 -3.95 -9.53
C SER A 88 -5.06 -3.76 -10.46
N THR A 89 -4.77 -3.52 -11.72
CA THR A 89 -5.74 -3.56 -12.82
C THR A 89 -5.65 -4.86 -13.63
N ILE A 90 -4.89 -5.86 -13.13
CA ILE A 90 -4.81 -7.17 -13.74
C ILE A 90 -6.14 -7.89 -13.49
N GLU A 91 -6.84 -8.27 -14.57
CA GLU A 91 -8.17 -8.91 -14.54
C GLU A 91 -9.31 -8.01 -14.01
N THR A 92 -9.09 -6.70 -13.87
CA THR A 92 -10.09 -5.74 -13.39
C THR A 92 -10.04 -4.45 -14.21
N ASP A 93 -11.17 -3.76 -14.37
CA ASP A 93 -11.25 -2.46 -15.04
C ASP A 93 -10.94 -1.28 -14.11
N THR A 94 -10.96 -1.53 -12.79
CA THR A 94 -10.69 -0.55 -11.73
C THR A 94 -9.53 -1.05 -10.88
N ASP A 95 -8.91 -0.16 -10.11
CA ASP A 95 -7.87 -0.54 -9.16
C ASP A 95 -8.45 -1.49 -8.10
N ALA A 96 -7.94 -2.70 -8.06
CA ALA A 96 -8.24 -3.73 -7.07
C ALA A 96 -7.12 -3.83 -6.04
N VAL A 97 -7.45 -4.15 -4.79
CA VAL A 97 -6.44 -4.51 -3.79
C VAL A 97 -5.90 -5.90 -4.11
N ALA A 98 -4.59 -5.99 -4.28
CA ALA A 98 -3.94 -7.25 -4.59
C ALA A 98 -2.62 -7.42 -3.81
N THR A 99 -2.13 -8.65 -3.79
CA THR A 99 -0.81 -9.00 -3.27
C THR A 99 0.02 -9.68 -4.35
N TYR A 100 1.35 -9.51 -4.24
CA TYR A 100 2.32 -10.23 -5.05
C TYR A 100 3.47 -10.73 -4.18
N ASN A 101 3.66 -12.03 -4.14
CA ASN A 101 4.79 -12.63 -3.42
C ASN A 101 6.00 -12.77 -4.35
N ILE A 102 7.12 -12.13 -3.99
CA ILE A 102 8.31 -12.03 -4.85
C ILE A 102 9.05 -13.36 -5.06
N ASP A 103 8.93 -14.31 -4.12
CA ASP A 103 9.58 -15.61 -4.21
C ASP A 103 8.74 -16.60 -5.02
N THR A 104 7.44 -16.70 -4.72
CA THR A 104 6.53 -17.63 -5.40
C THR A 104 5.99 -17.09 -6.71
N LYS A 105 6.16 -15.78 -6.98
CA LYS A 105 5.62 -15.06 -8.14
C LYS A 105 4.11 -15.10 -8.24
N LYS A 106 3.44 -15.35 -7.11
CA LYS A 106 1.98 -15.44 -7.06
C LYS A 106 1.37 -14.06 -6.91
N HIS A 107 0.54 -13.65 -7.87
CA HIS A 107 -0.37 -12.52 -7.79
C HIS A 107 -1.73 -13.00 -7.26
N THR A 108 -2.37 -12.23 -6.39
CA THR A 108 -3.67 -12.59 -5.82
C THR A 108 -4.49 -11.32 -5.59
N VAL A 109 -5.64 -11.21 -6.24
CA VAL A 109 -6.62 -10.17 -5.98
C VAL A 109 -7.36 -10.48 -4.68
N LEU A 110 -7.39 -9.53 -3.75
CA LEU A 110 -8.06 -9.65 -2.45
C LEU A 110 -9.44 -9.01 -2.44
N ALA A 111 -9.57 -7.86 -3.11
CA ALA A 111 -10.84 -7.14 -3.23
C ALA A 111 -10.85 -6.29 -4.50
N ALA A 112 -12.00 -6.23 -5.16
CA ALA A 112 -12.26 -5.41 -6.33
C ALA A 112 -13.71 -4.90 -6.29
N HIS A 113 -13.97 -3.81 -7.01
CA HIS A 113 -15.31 -3.29 -7.24
C HIS A 113 -15.49 -2.98 -8.73
N GLU A 114 -16.67 -3.26 -9.28
CA GLU A 114 -16.91 -3.15 -10.73
C GLU A 114 -16.89 -1.72 -11.28
N MET A 115 -17.12 -0.72 -10.41
CA MET A 115 -17.38 0.66 -10.85
C MET A 115 -16.38 1.69 -10.31
N VAL A 116 -15.63 1.36 -9.25
CA VAL A 116 -14.73 2.31 -8.58
C VAL A 116 -13.48 1.61 -8.08
N ASP A 117 -12.42 2.38 -7.91
CA ASP A 117 -11.17 1.93 -7.34
C ASP A 117 -11.33 1.55 -5.86
N VAL A 118 -10.56 0.57 -5.42
CA VAL A 118 -10.59 0.02 -4.07
C VAL A 118 -9.23 0.22 -3.42
N GLU A 119 -9.21 0.73 -2.20
CA GLU A 119 -7.99 0.95 -1.43
C GLU A 119 -7.84 -0.08 -0.30
N PRO A 120 -6.60 -0.51 0.04
CA PRO A 120 -6.37 -1.47 1.11
C PRO A 120 -6.52 -0.83 2.48
N ILE A 121 -7.18 -1.51 3.41
CA ILE A 121 -7.12 -1.23 4.83
C ILE A 121 -5.98 -2.07 5.41
N LEU A 122 -4.93 -1.40 5.87
CA LEU A 122 -3.71 -2.03 6.36
C LEU A 122 -3.68 -2.05 7.88
N HIS A 123 -3.19 -3.15 8.45
CA HIS A 123 -2.87 -3.25 9.87
C HIS A 123 -1.37 -3.03 10.08
N GLU A 124 -1.03 -1.98 10.80
CA GLU A 124 0.36 -1.63 11.12
C GLU A 124 0.68 -1.87 12.59
N VAL A 125 1.86 -2.42 12.84
CA VAL A 125 2.44 -2.53 14.18
C VAL A 125 3.86 -1.96 14.12
N ARG A 126 4.11 -0.94 14.92
CA ARG A 126 5.43 -0.29 15.03
C ARG A 126 5.95 0.23 13.68
N GLY A 127 5.06 0.82 12.87
CA GLY A 127 5.40 1.36 11.56
C GLY A 127 5.66 0.31 10.48
N GLN A 128 5.33 -0.95 10.75
CA GLN A 128 5.43 -2.03 9.78
C GLN A 128 4.06 -2.62 9.47
N VAL A 129 3.72 -2.70 8.19
CA VAL A 129 2.46 -3.33 7.74
C VAL A 129 2.54 -4.84 7.96
N GLN A 130 1.63 -5.35 8.77
CA GLN A 130 1.56 -6.76 9.13
C GLN A 130 0.72 -7.54 8.12
N GLU A 131 -0.44 -7.02 7.78
CA GLU A 131 -1.41 -7.68 6.91
C GLU A 131 -2.41 -6.68 6.30
N VAL A 132 -3.10 -7.12 5.26
CA VAL A 132 -4.26 -6.42 4.69
C VAL A 132 -5.49 -6.94 5.42
N ILE A 133 -6.16 -6.07 6.17
CA ILE A 133 -7.30 -6.46 7.02
C ILE A 133 -8.65 -6.21 6.37
N GLY A 134 -8.66 -5.52 5.23
CA GLY A 134 -9.87 -5.19 4.51
C GLY A 134 -9.59 -4.32 3.30
N ALA A 135 -10.65 -3.82 2.72
CA ALA A 135 -10.62 -2.89 1.62
C ALA A 135 -11.74 -1.85 1.76
N GLU A 136 -11.50 -0.65 1.28
CA GLU A 136 -12.49 0.42 1.28
C GLU A 136 -12.60 1.08 -0.09
N TYR A 137 -13.76 1.63 -0.38
CA TYR A 137 -14.05 2.34 -1.62
C TYR A 137 -15.17 3.37 -1.39
N GLU A 138 -15.24 4.38 -2.23
CA GLU A 138 -16.30 5.38 -2.23
C GLU A 138 -17.16 5.23 -3.48
N TYR A 139 -18.40 4.77 -3.29
CA TYR A 139 -19.44 4.73 -4.32
C TYR A 139 -20.78 5.11 -3.70
N LYS A 140 -21.20 6.38 -3.90
CA LYS A 140 -22.34 7.05 -3.21
C LYS A 140 -22.08 7.31 -1.73
N ASP A 141 -21.55 6.32 -1.01
CA ASP A 141 -21.13 6.39 0.40
C ASP A 141 -19.79 5.67 0.55
N LEU A 142 -19.02 6.02 1.60
CA LEU A 142 -17.82 5.28 1.97
C LEU A 142 -18.22 3.89 2.46
N SER A 143 -17.70 2.88 1.80
CA SER A 143 -17.91 1.47 2.16
C SER A 143 -16.58 0.84 2.53
N ALA A 144 -16.60 -0.02 3.53
CA ALA A 144 -15.43 -0.80 3.95
C ALA A 144 -15.85 -2.25 4.20
N THR A 145 -15.08 -3.17 3.65
CA THR A 145 -15.23 -4.60 3.88
C THR A 145 -14.00 -5.12 4.58
N TYR A 146 -14.17 -5.77 5.73
CA TYR A 146 -13.10 -6.45 6.46
C TYR A 146 -13.07 -7.91 6.09
N PHE A 147 -11.86 -8.45 5.91
CA PHE A 147 -11.71 -9.86 5.55
C PHE A 147 -11.94 -10.73 6.79
N SER A 148 -12.81 -11.74 6.65
CA SER A 148 -13.21 -12.64 7.75
C SER A 148 -12.05 -13.52 8.26
N GLU A 149 -11.05 -13.77 7.42
CA GLU A 149 -9.88 -14.60 7.73
C GLU A 149 -8.87 -13.87 8.61
N VAL A 150 -8.94 -12.54 8.65
CA VAL A 150 -8.09 -11.72 9.50
C VAL A 150 -8.66 -11.70 10.90
N LYS A 151 -7.82 -11.99 11.89
CA LYS A 151 -8.20 -11.89 13.32
C LYS A 151 -8.65 -10.48 13.60
N ASN A 152 -9.82 -10.35 14.27
CA ASN A 152 -10.42 -9.08 14.65
C ASN A 152 -9.42 -8.23 15.46
N THR A 153 -8.69 -7.35 14.80
CA THR A 153 -7.66 -6.53 15.42
C THR A 153 -8.29 -5.41 16.25
N ASP A 154 -7.54 -4.89 17.22
CA ASP A 154 -7.97 -3.70 17.97
C ASP A 154 -8.26 -2.53 17.03
N GLU A 155 -7.50 -2.41 15.96
CA GLU A 155 -7.62 -1.34 14.98
C GLU A 155 -8.92 -1.43 14.18
N GLN A 156 -9.31 -2.61 13.73
CA GLN A 156 -10.63 -2.84 13.11
C GLN A 156 -11.77 -2.42 14.05
N ARG A 157 -11.68 -2.79 15.35
CA ARG A 157 -12.70 -2.43 16.35
C ARG A 157 -12.77 -0.93 16.59
N ILE A 158 -11.60 -0.27 16.68
CA ILE A 158 -11.51 1.18 16.84
C ILE A 158 -12.13 1.87 15.63
N LEU A 159 -11.72 1.51 14.42
CA LEU A 159 -12.20 2.11 13.19
C LEU A 159 -13.71 1.91 13.00
N ALA A 160 -14.23 0.70 13.29
CA ALA A 160 -15.65 0.43 13.25
C ALA A 160 -16.43 1.29 14.27
N SER A 161 -15.91 1.45 15.49
CA SER A 161 -16.54 2.29 16.53
C SER A 161 -16.52 3.77 16.14
N LEU A 162 -15.42 4.26 15.56
CA LEU A 162 -15.30 5.64 15.10
C LEU A 162 -16.27 5.92 13.93
N ARG A 163 -16.36 5.02 12.95
CA ARG A 163 -17.34 5.13 11.85
C ARG A 163 -18.78 5.14 12.35
N GLN A 164 -19.07 4.37 13.39
CA GLN A 164 -20.40 4.40 14.02
C GLN A 164 -20.68 5.73 14.75
N ALA A 165 -19.65 6.31 15.39
CA ALA A 165 -19.79 7.59 16.10
C ALA A 165 -19.96 8.78 15.13
N PHE A 166 -19.30 8.72 13.98
CA PHE A 166 -19.31 9.77 12.94
C PHE A 166 -20.10 9.35 11.69
N LYS A 167 -21.33 8.88 11.87
CA LYS A 167 -22.18 8.46 10.76
C LYS A 167 -22.32 9.55 9.71
N GLY A 168 -22.18 9.18 8.44
CA GLY A 168 -22.25 10.10 7.30
C GLY A 168 -20.97 10.88 7.03
N SER A 169 -19.89 10.59 7.77
CA SER A 169 -18.55 11.12 7.52
C SER A 169 -17.59 10.04 7.09
N VAL A 170 -16.60 10.41 6.28
CA VAL A 170 -15.43 9.59 5.99
C VAL A 170 -14.52 9.62 7.22
N VAL A 171 -14.18 8.46 7.76
CA VAL A 171 -13.33 8.32 8.93
C VAL A 171 -12.14 7.46 8.59
N SER A 172 -10.93 8.00 8.75
CA SER A 172 -9.67 7.28 8.52
C SER A 172 -8.66 7.53 9.63
N ILE A 173 -7.79 6.55 9.87
CA ILE A 173 -6.61 6.72 10.73
C ILE A 173 -5.45 7.14 9.82
N THR A 174 -4.93 8.36 10.01
CA THR A 174 -3.89 8.93 9.15
C THR A 174 -2.48 8.71 9.67
N SER A 175 -2.33 8.52 10.95
CA SER A 175 -1.05 8.17 11.59
C SER A 175 -1.25 7.59 12.98
N SER A 176 -0.25 6.88 13.48
CA SER A 176 -0.21 6.37 14.85
C SER A 176 1.17 6.55 15.46
N THR A 177 1.22 6.56 16.82
CA THR A 177 2.50 6.46 17.52
C THR A 177 3.10 5.07 17.32
N TYR A 178 4.42 4.96 17.43
CA TYR A 178 5.14 3.70 17.26
C TYR A 178 4.62 2.54 18.13
N ASP A 179 4.12 2.83 19.32
CA ASP A 179 3.50 1.87 20.23
C ASP A 179 1.99 1.66 19.98
N GLY A 180 1.41 2.36 19.01
CA GLY A 180 -0.01 2.30 18.67
C GLY A 180 -0.94 2.87 19.75
N SER A 181 -0.41 3.54 20.79
CA SER A 181 -1.21 4.05 21.90
C SER A 181 -2.02 5.31 21.57
N LYS A 182 -1.60 6.05 20.57
CA LYS A 182 -2.28 7.27 20.08
C LYS A 182 -2.37 7.24 18.57
N MET A 183 -3.47 7.75 18.04
CA MET A 183 -3.76 7.79 16.62
C MET A 183 -4.32 9.16 16.23
N ILE A 184 -3.99 9.64 15.05
CA ILE A 184 -4.67 10.78 14.44
C ILE A 184 -5.79 10.23 13.57
N VAL A 185 -7.00 10.66 13.87
CA VAL A 185 -8.22 10.29 13.16
C VAL A 185 -8.66 11.51 12.35
N ALA A 186 -8.76 11.34 11.03
CA ALA A 186 -9.35 12.30 10.13
C ALA A 186 -10.84 11.99 9.95
N VAL A 187 -11.67 13.00 10.11
CA VAL A 187 -13.12 12.91 9.93
C VAL A 187 -13.55 14.01 8.97
N GLY A 188 -14.08 13.65 7.84
CA GLY A 188 -14.49 14.59 6.80
C GLY A 188 -15.66 14.09 5.97
N GLY A 189 -15.98 14.75 4.88
CA GLY A 189 -17.02 14.34 3.94
C GLY A 189 -17.16 15.33 2.80
N ILE A 190 -17.97 14.97 1.81
CA ILE A 190 -18.16 15.76 0.58
C ILE A 190 -18.55 17.21 0.85
N ASN A 191 -19.34 17.45 1.93
CA ASN A 191 -19.89 18.75 2.25
C ASN A 191 -19.31 19.37 3.54
N GLN A 192 -18.25 18.79 4.11
CA GLN A 192 -17.65 19.32 5.32
C GLN A 192 -16.11 19.21 5.29
N PRO A 193 -15.39 20.24 5.78
CA PRO A 193 -13.94 20.18 5.88
C PRO A 193 -13.50 19.00 6.77
N THR A 194 -12.34 18.44 6.45
CA THR A 194 -11.74 17.40 7.30
C THR A 194 -11.29 17.98 8.63
N ALA A 195 -11.77 17.40 9.72
CA ALA A 195 -11.30 17.67 11.09
C ALA A 195 -10.38 16.53 11.56
N TYR A 196 -9.37 16.87 12.34
CA TYR A 196 -8.41 15.91 12.88
C TYR A 196 -8.56 15.80 14.39
N TYR A 197 -8.59 14.57 14.87
CA TYR A 197 -8.77 14.25 16.29
C TYR A 197 -7.62 13.38 16.76
N LEU A 198 -7.18 13.58 18.01
CA LEU A 198 -6.26 12.69 18.68
C LEU A 198 -7.04 11.61 19.43
N PHE A 199 -6.96 10.37 18.98
CA PHE A 199 -7.52 9.24 19.69
C PHE A 199 -6.48 8.63 20.63
N ASN A 200 -6.82 8.51 21.92
CA ASN A 200 -6.02 7.82 22.92
C ASN A 200 -6.61 6.43 23.18
N LYS A 201 -5.92 5.37 22.71
CA LYS A 201 -6.37 3.99 22.82
C LYS A 201 -6.53 3.53 24.26
N ASN A 202 -5.61 3.92 25.15
CA ASN A 202 -5.62 3.48 26.55
C ASN A 202 -6.78 4.09 27.34
N LYS A 203 -7.13 5.35 27.04
CA LYS A 203 -8.23 6.06 27.67
C LYS A 203 -9.56 5.88 26.92
N LYS A 204 -9.51 5.43 25.65
CA LYS A 204 -10.65 5.39 24.71
C LYS A 204 -11.30 6.77 24.52
N GLU A 205 -10.49 7.81 24.50
CA GLU A 205 -10.91 9.21 24.40
C GLU A 205 -10.46 9.81 23.07
N LEU A 206 -11.29 10.69 22.55
CA LEU A 206 -11.06 11.49 21.35
C LEU A 206 -10.97 12.96 21.79
N ALA A 207 -9.91 13.67 21.40
CA ALA A 207 -9.68 15.07 21.73
C ALA A 207 -9.38 15.89 20.47
#